data_01a2c80ecd02889cd0ca72314fd85a82
#
_entry.id   01a2c80ecd02889cd0ca72314fd85a82
#
_cell.length_a   1.000
_cell.length_b   1.000
_cell.length_c   1.000
_cell.angle_alpha   90.00
_cell.angle_beta   90.00
_cell.angle_gamma   90.00
#
_symmetry.space_group_name_H-M   'P 1'
#
loop_
_entity.id
_entity.type
_entity.pdbx_description
1 polymer ?
#
loop_
_entity_poly.entity_id
_entity_poly.type
_entity_poly.pdbx_seq_one_letter_code
_entity_poly.pdbx_strand_id
1 'polypeptide(L)'
;RCRLVGSEMCIRDSLYVSGEIISTDLDQQLLKEGYAVKRIINYKVNHTKKFDENFVNELKQNMPDIVYVYSQNSASSFLNFIKIYQTENLWMNTNLMCIGEKTSSILNEIKWKKIFLFNPGEEEFLLYKI
;
A
#
# COMPACT_ATOMS: atom_id res chain seq x y z
N ARG A 1 -12.77 26.39 6.49
CA ARG A 1 -13.29 27.35 7.43
C ARG A 1 -14.69 27.82 7.05
N CYS A 2 -15.60 27.72 7.95
CA CYS A 2 -17.00 28.05 7.72
C CYS A 2 -17.34 29.41 8.30
N ARG A 3 -17.86 30.27 7.45
CA ARG A 3 -18.38 31.56 7.88
C ARG A 3 -19.77 31.73 7.30
N LEU A 4 -20.77 31.78 8.16
CA LEU A 4 -22.13 31.99 7.73
C LEU A 4 -22.47 33.46 7.74
N VAL A 5 -23.07 33.93 6.66
CA VAL A 5 -23.64 35.25 6.53
C VAL A 5 -25.06 35.08 6.02
N GLY A 6 -26.03 35.43 6.82
CA GLY A 6 -27.41 35.18 6.49
C GLY A 6 -27.71 33.69 6.45
N SER A 7 -28.44 33.26 5.45
CA SER A 7 -28.82 31.84 5.26
C SER A 7 -27.91 31.08 4.35
N GLU A 8 -26.76 31.60 4.07
CA GLU A 8 -25.87 30.99 3.11
C GLU A 8 -25.30 29.69 3.59
N MET A 9 -25.06 28.78 2.64
CA MET A 9 -24.37 27.55 2.93
C MET A 9 -22.94 27.82 3.40
N CYS A 10 -22.52 27.04 4.36
CA CYS A 10 -21.15 27.04 4.78
C CYS A 10 -20.32 26.16 3.85
N ILE A 11 -19.51 26.77 3.01
CA ILE A 11 -18.59 26.07 2.15
C ILE A 11 -17.22 26.08 2.81
N ARG A 12 -16.68 24.91 3.07
CA ARG A 12 -15.36 24.76 3.63
C ARG A 12 -14.38 24.42 2.53
N ASP A 13 -13.33 25.20 2.43
CA ASP A 13 -12.24 24.93 1.53
C ASP A 13 -11.31 23.91 2.14
N SER A 14 -10.95 22.92 1.35
CA SER A 14 -10.02 21.87 1.75
C SER A 14 -8.91 21.71 0.73
N LEU A 15 -7.72 21.50 1.21
CA LEU A 15 -6.57 21.18 0.38
C LEU A 15 -6.18 19.73 0.64
N TYR A 16 -6.24 18.90 -0.40
CA TYR A 16 -5.84 17.51 -0.31
C TYR A 16 -4.50 17.31 -0.99
N VAL A 17 -3.46 17.16 -0.18
CA VAL A 17 -2.11 16.89 -0.66
C VAL A 17 -1.90 15.38 -0.70
N SER A 18 -1.67 14.84 -1.88
CA SER A 18 -1.56 13.39 -2.07
C SER A 18 -0.50 13.01 -3.08
N GLY A 19 -0.20 11.71 -3.14
CA GLY A 19 0.51 11.14 -4.27
C GLY A 19 -0.36 11.13 -5.53
N GLU A 20 0.23 10.87 -6.66
CA GLU A 20 -0.51 10.75 -7.93
C GLU A 20 -1.54 9.62 -7.86
N ILE A 21 -1.14 8.48 -7.33
CA ILE A 21 -2.00 7.31 -7.13
C ILE A 21 -2.53 7.33 -5.71
N ILE A 22 -3.85 7.25 -5.57
CA ILE A 22 -4.53 7.22 -4.28
C ILE A 22 -5.33 5.94 -4.14
N SER A 23 -5.44 5.44 -2.91
CA SER A 23 -6.18 4.21 -2.61
C SER A 23 -7.65 4.46 -2.29
N THR A 24 -8.01 5.70 -1.97
CA THR A 24 -9.38 6.11 -1.68
C THR A 24 -9.68 7.44 -2.36
N ASP A 25 -10.93 7.62 -2.75
CA ASP A 25 -11.40 8.84 -3.41
C ASP A 25 -11.86 9.88 -2.38
N LEU A 26 -10.99 10.24 -1.46
CA LEU A 26 -11.33 11.17 -0.39
C LEU A 26 -11.80 12.53 -0.93
N ASP A 27 -11.16 13.03 -1.96
CA ASP A 27 -11.54 14.28 -2.63
C ASP A 27 -12.96 14.22 -3.17
N GLN A 28 -13.34 13.11 -3.81
CA GLN A 28 -14.69 12.92 -4.33
C GLN A 28 -15.73 12.78 -3.22
N GLN A 29 -15.39 12.08 -2.15
CA GLN A 29 -16.26 11.94 -0.99
C GLN A 29 -16.54 13.29 -0.34
N LEU A 30 -15.52 14.10 -0.16
CA LEU A 30 -15.66 15.43 0.42
C LEU A 30 -16.48 16.36 -0.48
N LEU A 31 -16.29 16.28 -1.80
CA LEU A 31 -17.10 17.04 -2.75
C LEU A 31 -18.59 16.68 -2.66
N LYS A 32 -18.91 15.40 -2.51
CA LYS A 32 -20.28 14.93 -2.33
C LYS A 32 -20.92 15.45 -1.06
N GLU A 33 -20.14 15.68 -0.03
CA GLU A 33 -20.62 16.23 1.25
C GLU A 33 -20.68 17.75 1.27
N GLY A 34 -20.40 18.41 0.16
CA GLY A 34 -20.50 19.85 0.03
C GLY A 34 -19.25 20.65 0.37
N TYR A 35 -18.11 19.97 0.52
CA TYR A 35 -16.83 20.64 0.72
C TYR A 35 -16.22 21.04 -0.61
N ALA A 36 -15.58 22.20 -0.66
CA ALA A 36 -14.73 22.57 -1.78
C ALA A 36 -13.35 21.95 -1.56
N VAL A 37 -12.90 21.13 -2.50
CA VAL A 37 -11.65 20.39 -2.36
C VAL A 37 -10.75 20.66 -3.55
N LYS A 38 -9.52 21.06 -3.28
CA LYS A 38 -8.47 21.15 -4.28
C LYS A 38 -7.43 20.07 -3.98
N ARG A 39 -7.20 19.18 -4.93
CA ARG A 39 -6.17 18.16 -4.81
C ARG A 39 -4.87 18.66 -5.40
N ILE A 40 -3.79 18.50 -4.66
CA ILE A 40 -2.43 18.75 -5.11
C ILE A 40 -1.66 17.44 -5.11
N ILE A 41 -1.11 17.11 -6.26
CA ILE A 41 -0.23 15.94 -6.38
C ILE A 41 1.17 16.38 -5.95
N ASN A 42 1.62 15.84 -4.83
CA ASN A 42 2.88 16.20 -4.21
C ASN A 42 4.04 15.29 -4.66
N TYR A 43 3.73 14.05 -5.00
CA TYR A 43 4.76 13.11 -5.43
C TYR A 43 4.17 12.07 -6.39
N LYS A 44 5.08 11.47 -7.13
CA LYS A 44 4.77 10.36 -8.04
C LYS A 44 5.68 9.19 -7.71
N VAL A 45 5.11 7.99 -7.71
CA VAL A 45 5.85 6.77 -7.47
C VAL A 45 6.08 6.04 -8.78
N ASN A 46 7.34 5.78 -9.08
CA ASN A 46 7.72 4.93 -10.20
C ASN A 46 8.21 3.60 -9.67
N HIS A 47 7.56 2.51 -10.08
CA HIS A 47 7.98 1.18 -9.66
C HIS A 47 9.29 0.79 -10.33
N THR A 48 10.20 0.24 -9.55
CA THR A 48 11.43 -0.33 -10.09
C THR A 48 11.08 -1.58 -10.89
N LYS A 49 11.44 -1.60 -12.16
CA LYS A 49 11.11 -2.70 -13.07
C LYS A 49 12.25 -3.68 -13.27
N LYS A 50 13.47 -3.26 -13.01
CA LYS A 50 14.66 -4.06 -13.25
C LYS A 50 15.56 -4.04 -12.04
N PHE A 51 15.96 -5.22 -11.60
CA PHE A 51 16.83 -5.40 -10.44
C PHE A 51 18.15 -6.01 -10.88
N ASP A 52 19.19 -5.85 -10.05
CA ASP A 52 20.48 -6.47 -10.25
C ASP A 52 20.32 -8.00 -10.21
N GLU A 53 20.89 -8.68 -11.20
CA GLU A 53 20.85 -10.14 -11.28
C GLU A 53 21.51 -10.81 -10.06
N ASN A 54 22.56 -10.22 -9.51
CA ASN A 54 23.21 -10.72 -8.31
C ASN A 54 22.27 -10.71 -7.12
N PHE A 55 21.52 -9.62 -6.97
CA PHE A 55 20.49 -9.50 -5.92
C PHE A 55 19.43 -10.58 -6.06
N VAL A 56 18.91 -10.77 -7.27
CA VAL A 56 17.86 -11.77 -7.54
C VAL A 56 18.36 -13.18 -7.26
N ASN A 57 19.58 -13.49 -7.69
CA ASN A 57 20.19 -14.81 -7.46
C ASN A 57 20.43 -15.07 -5.96
N GLU A 58 20.91 -14.07 -5.25
CA GLU A 58 21.11 -14.16 -3.80
C GLU A 58 19.78 -14.37 -3.08
N LEU A 59 18.74 -13.65 -3.49
CA LEU A 59 17.40 -13.82 -2.94
C LEU A 59 16.88 -15.25 -3.17
N LYS A 60 17.05 -15.79 -4.36
CA LYS A 60 16.62 -17.16 -4.68
C LYS A 60 17.34 -18.22 -3.85
N GLN A 61 18.58 -17.97 -3.49
CA GLN A 61 19.37 -18.90 -2.65
C GLN A 61 19.06 -18.77 -1.17
N ASN A 62 18.75 -17.56 -0.72
CA ASN A 62 18.53 -17.23 0.67
C ASN A 62 17.19 -16.50 0.82
N MET A 63 16.09 -17.24 0.79
CA MET A 63 14.76 -16.66 0.93
C MET A 63 14.55 -16.13 2.33
N PRO A 64 13.93 -14.95 2.48
CA PRO A 64 13.67 -14.38 3.79
C PRO A 64 12.58 -15.15 4.53
N ASP A 65 12.64 -15.13 5.85
CA ASP A 65 11.61 -15.72 6.70
C ASP A 65 10.36 -14.86 6.78
N ILE A 66 10.51 -13.56 6.65
CA ILE A 66 9.44 -12.57 6.81
C ILE A 66 9.55 -11.50 5.74
N VAL A 67 8.40 -11.12 5.18
CA VAL A 67 8.27 -9.97 4.28
C VAL A 67 7.21 -9.03 4.84
N TYR A 68 7.56 -7.76 5.02
CA TYR A 68 6.62 -6.70 5.41
C TYR A 68 6.20 -5.88 4.21
N VAL A 69 4.91 -5.65 4.07
CA VAL A 69 4.35 -4.82 3.00
C VAL A 69 3.41 -3.77 3.59
N TYR A 70 3.76 -2.52 3.40
CA TYR A 70 3.11 -1.38 4.06
C TYR A 70 2.12 -0.61 3.18
N SER A 71 1.95 -0.99 1.92
CA SER A 71 1.00 -0.30 1.05
C SER A 71 0.55 -1.18 -0.10
N GLN A 72 -0.62 -0.87 -0.66
CA GLN A 72 -1.12 -1.54 -1.86
C GLN A 72 -0.18 -1.34 -3.05
N ASN A 73 0.39 -0.15 -3.15
CA ASN A 73 1.31 0.19 -4.23
C ASN A 73 2.59 -0.64 -4.15
N SER A 74 3.14 -0.80 -2.95
CA SER A 74 4.29 -1.68 -2.70
C SER A 74 3.95 -3.14 -2.97
N ALA A 75 2.75 -3.58 -2.61
CA ALA A 75 2.28 -4.93 -2.88
C ALA A 75 2.21 -5.22 -4.38
N SER A 76 1.68 -4.28 -5.16
CA SER A 76 1.60 -4.40 -6.62
C SER A 76 2.99 -4.46 -7.25
N SER A 77 3.91 -3.62 -6.79
CA SER A 77 5.29 -3.62 -7.25
C SER A 77 5.99 -4.93 -6.94
N PHE A 78 5.77 -5.44 -5.74
CA PHE A 78 6.35 -6.72 -5.31
C PHE A 78 5.78 -7.90 -6.10
N LEU A 79 4.48 -7.90 -6.36
CA LEU A 79 3.87 -8.93 -7.19
C LEU A 79 4.43 -8.93 -8.60
N ASN A 80 4.64 -7.76 -9.20
CA ASN A 80 5.28 -7.66 -10.50
C ASN A 80 6.71 -8.20 -10.48
N PHE A 81 7.46 -7.90 -9.43
CA PHE A 81 8.80 -8.46 -9.23
C PHE A 81 8.77 -9.99 -9.19
N ILE A 82 7.86 -10.56 -8.42
CA ILE A 82 7.71 -12.03 -8.29
C ILE A 82 7.43 -12.65 -9.66
N LYS A 83 6.53 -12.05 -10.45
CA LYS A 83 6.16 -12.56 -11.76
C LYS A 83 7.27 -12.41 -12.80
N ILE A 84 7.95 -11.26 -12.82
CA ILE A 84 9.03 -10.99 -13.78
C ILE A 84 10.18 -11.98 -13.58
N TYR A 85 10.55 -12.25 -12.34
CA TYR A 85 11.67 -13.14 -12.02
C TYR A 85 11.26 -14.58 -11.76
N GLN A 86 9.97 -14.90 -11.97
CA GLN A 86 9.43 -16.26 -11.88
C GLN A 86 9.73 -16.93 -10.54
N THR A 87 9.49 -16.20 -9.45
CA THR A 87 9.78 -16.67 -8.10
C THR A 87 8.54 -17.09 -7.33
N GLU A 88 7.39 -17.30 -8.00
CA GLU A 88 6.09 -17.55 -7.35
C GLU A 88 6.13 -18.72 -6.37
N ASN A 89 6.89 -19.73 -6.66
CA ASN A 89 6.94 -20.96 -5.86
C ASN A 89 7.99 -20.93 -4.73
N LEU A 90 8.75 -19.85 -4.60
CA LEU A 90 9.83 -19.76 -3.63
C LEU A 90 9.39 -19.24 -2.26
N TRP A 91 8.18 -18.68 -2.17
CA TRP A 91 7.69 -17.95 -0.99
C TRP A 91 6.92 -18.81 -0.01
N MET A 92 6.79 -20.11 -0.24
CA MET A 92 5.97 -21.02 0.58
C MET A 92 6.41 -21.14 2.03
N ASN A 93 7.66 -20.83 2.35
CA ASN A 93 8.20 -20.87 3.69
C ASN A 93 8.37 -19.48 4.32
N THR A 94 7.91 -18.45 3.64
CA THR A 94 8.02 -17.06 4.06
C THR A 94 6.70 -16.59 4.65
N ASN A 95 6.74 -15.92 5.79
CA ASN A 95 5.59 -15.25 6.38
C ASN A 95 5.40 -13.88 5.74
N LEU A 96 4.18 -13.59 5.30
CA LEU A 96 3.81 -12.30 4.76
C LEU A 96 3.10 -11.46 5.81
N MET A 97 3.59 -10.27 6.05
CA MET A 97 3.01 -9.29 6.97
C MET A 97 2.49 -8.09 6.19
N CYS A 98 1.19 -7.91 6.15
CA CYS A 98 0.54 -6.87 5.35
C CYS A 98 -0.24 -5.90 6.20
N ILE A 99 -0.17 -4.63 5.84
CA ILE A 99 -1.03 -3.61 6.41
C ILE A 99 -2.43 -3.72 5.78
N GLY A 100 -3.38 -4.28 6.53
CA GLY A 100 -4.77 -4.39 6.10
C GLY A 100 -5.06 -5.44 5.02
N GLU A 101 -6.34 -5.71 4.81
CA GLU A 101 -6.81 -6.73 3.87
C GLU A 101 -6.59 -6.37 2.41
N LYS A 102 -6.73 -5.09 2.08
CA LYS A 102 -6.57 -4.64 0.69
C LYS A 102 -5.16 -4.89 0.17
N THR A 103 -4.16 -4.75 1.03
CA THR A 103 -2.77 -5.02 0.69
C THR A 103 -2.53 -6.52 0.53
N SER A 104 -3.06 -7.33 1.44
CA SER A 104 -2.89 -8.78 1.36
C SER A 104 -3.61 -9.39 0.16
N SER A 105 -4.76 -8.85 -0.23
CA SER A 105 -5.52 -9.36 -1.37
C SER A 105 -4.74 -9.31 -2.69
N ILE A 106 -3.85 -8.34 -2.84
CA ILE A 106 -2.98 -8.23 -4.03
C ILE A 106 -2.00 -9.40 -4.10
N LEU A 107 -1.53 -9.88 -2.96
CA LEU A 107 -0.52 -10.93 -2.87
C LEU A 107 -1.09 -12.33 -2.58
N ASN A 108 -2.42 -12.46 -2.51
CA ASN A 108 -3.08 -13.74 -2.22
C ASN A 108 -2.86 -14.81 -3.30
N GLU A 109 -2.54 -14.43 -4.52
CA GLU A 109 -2.27 -15.40 -5.58
C GLU A 109 -0.95 -16.15 -5.38
N ILE A 110 -0.07 -15.66 -4.51
CA ILE A 110 1.18 -16.32 -4.15
C ILE A 110 0.96 -17.15 -2.89
N LYS A 111 1.55 -18.34 -2.83
CA LYS A 111 1.48 -19.19 -1.65
C LYS A 111 2.53 -18.75 -0.62
N TRP A 112 2.05 -18.29 0.51
CA TRP A 112 2.86 -17.91 1.66
C TRP A 112 2.75 -18.97 2.74
N LYS A 113 3.71 -19.01 3.65
CA LYS A 113 3.62 -19.88 4.84
C LYS A 113 2.43 -19.48 5.69
N LYS A 114 2.35 -18.22 6.05
CA LYS A 114 1.19 -17.58 6.70
C LYS A 114 1.09 -16.13 6.27
N ILE A 115 -0.12 -15.59 6.29
CA ILE A 115 -0.38 -14.17 6.04
C ILE A 115 -0.89 -13.56 7.33
N PHE A 116 -0.19 -12.55 7.82
CA PHE A 116 -0.57 -11.78 9.00
C PHE A 116 -0.99 -10.39 8.58
N LEU A 117 -2.11 -9.93 9.12
CA LEU A 117 -2.58 -8.57 8.92
C LEU A 117 -2.30 -7.76 10.17
N PHE A 118 -1.87 -6.53 9.98
CA PHE A 118 -1.63 -5.60 11.07
C PHE A 118 -2.21 -4.24 10.77
N ASN A 119 -2.52 -3.47 11.81
CA ASN A 119 -2.85 -2.07 11.71
C ASN A 119 -1.59 -1.22 11.92
N PRO A 120 -1.58 0.02 11.42
CA PRO A 120 -0.44 0.91 11.67
C PRO A 120 -0.11 1.01 13.15
N GLY A 121 1.16 0.82 13.48
CA GLY A 121 1.64 0.86 14.86
C GLY A 121 1.59 -0.47 15.62
N GLU A 122 1.07 -1.53 15.01
CA GLU A 122 0.96 -2.86 15.63
C GLU A 122 2.04 -3.84 15.20
N GLU A 123 3.00 -3.39 14.42
CA GLU A 123 4.03 -4.25 13.83
C GLU A 123 4.80 -5.06 14.86
N GLU A 124 5.10 -4.46 15.99
CA GLU A 124 5.86 -5.12 17.05
C GLU A 124 5.12 -6.33 17.63
N PHE A 125 3.80 -6.26 17.72
CA PHE A 125 3.00 -7.35 18.28
C PHE A 125 3.02 -8.59 17.39
N LEU A 126 3.26 -8.44 16.11
CA LEU A 126 3.32 -9.57 15.18
C LEU A 126 4.54 -10.47 15.43
N LEU A 127 5.61 -9.91 15.94
CA LEU A 127 6.83 -10.67 16.23
C LEU A 127 6.60 -11.77 17.27
N TYR A 128 5.60 -11.59 18.13
CA TYR A 128 5.24 -12.59 19.15
C TYR A 128 4.31 -13.68 18.62
N LYS A 129 3.80 -13.54 17.39
CA LYS A 129 2.88 -14.49 16.77
C LYS A 129 3.54 -15.46 15.79
N ILE A 130 4.79 -15.22 15.52
CA ILE A 130 5.54 -16.00 14.53
C ILE A 130 6.05 -17.29 15.12
#